data_7fa4d8447da5d1f6eaa06995fd1753f1
#
_entry.id   7fa4d8447da5d1f6eaa06995fd1753f1
#
_cell.length_a   1.000
_cell.length_b   1.000
_cell.length_c   1.000
_cell.angle_alpha   90.00
_cell.angle_beta   90.00
_cell.angle_gamma   90.00
#
_symmetry.space_group_name_H-M   'P 1'
#
loop_
_entity.id
_entity.type
_entity.pdbx_description
1 polymer ?
#
loop_
_entity_poly.entity_id
_entity_poly.type
_entity_poly.pdbx_seq_one_letter_code
_entity_poly.pdbx_strand_id
1 'polypeptide(L)'
;NVICDCLARFRRIQGDSVFFLTGTDEHGEKIKRAADAENTSVEDFVNDKASVFKNLWSKLDISYDFFIRTTDDFHKEAVGEVIKTLFDKGDIYKAKYRGFYCMPCESFWTEAQIEEAGGCPLCKRGVEEIVEDNYFFRLSKYEGWLRNYLKERPDFIRPRIRYNEVMGFLDNNVLEDLCISRPKKRVSWGINFPMDSNFVVYVWFDALLNYISA
;
A
#
# COMPACT_ATOMS: atom_id res chain seq x y z
N ASN A 1 4.13 16.03 -4.98
CA ASN A 1 5.35 16.46 -4.22
C ASN A 1 5.52 17.97 -4.17
N VAL A 2 5.29 18.76 -5.26
CA VAL A 2 5.44 20.23 -5.23
C VAL A 2 4.61 20.89 -4.13
N ILE A 3 3.32 20.51 -3.98
CA ILE A 3 2.46 21.04 -2.89
C ILE A 3 3.03 20.67 -1.51
N CYS A 4 3.49 19.43 -1.34
CA CYS A 4 4.09 19.00 -0.06
C CYS A 4 5.39 19.76 0.23
N ASP A 5 6.20 20.04 -0.78
CA ASP A 5 7.40 20.85 -0.65
C ASP A 5 7.08 22.30 -0.22
N CYS A 6 6.09 22.92 -0.84
CA CYS A 6 5.62 24.25 -0.43
C CYS A 6 5.19 24.26 1.06
N LEU A 7 4.44 23.24 1.50
CA LEU A 7 4.01 23.10 2.87
C LEU A 7 5.20 22.87 3.82
N ALA A 8 6.13 21.99 3.45
CA ALA A 8 7.32 21.70 4.24
C ALA A 8 8.17 22.97 4.43
N ARG A 9 8.44 23.71 3.35
CA ARG A 9 9.17 24.99 3.39
C ARG A 9 8.45 26.01 4.24
N PHE A 10 7.14 26.17 4.08
CA PHE A 10 6.33 27.08 4.88
C PHE A 10 6.41 26.76 6.37
N ARG A 11 6.27 25.51 6.75
CA ARG A 11 6.34 25.08 8.15
C ARG A 11 7.75 25.27 8.73
N ARG A 12 8.80 24.98 7.96
CA ARG A 12 10.19 25.26 8.37
C ARG A 12 10.45 26.74 8.61
N ILE A 13 9.89 27.63 7.75
CA ILE A 13 9.98 29.10 7.96
C ILE A 13 9.29 29.52 9.26
N GLN A 14 8.22 28.81 9.67
CA GLN A 14 7.53 29.07 10.95
C GLN A 14 8.29 28.51 12.16
N GLY A 15 9.41 27.82 11.96
CA GLY A 15 10.22 27.24 13.04
C GLY A 15 9.81 25.82 13.44
N ASP A 16 8.91 25.17 12.69
CA ASP A 16 8.52 23.80 12.97
C ASP A 16 9.61 22.81 12.54
N SER A 17 9.76 21.72 13.30
CA SER A 17 10.52 20.55 12.87
C SER A 17 9.71 19.78 11.82
N VAL A 18 10.25 19.67 10.61
CA VAL A 18 9.57 19.03 9.47
C VAL A 18 10.44 17.91 8.92
N PHE A 19 9.86 16.70 8.83
CA PHE A 19 10.44 15.59 8.09
C PHE A 19 9.57 15.33 6.84
N PHE A 20 10.13 15.61 5.66
CA PHE A 20 9.45 15.45 4.39
C PHE A 20 9.92 14.17 3.70
N LEU A 21 9.10 13.14 3.81
CA LEU A 21 9.30 11.84 3.15
C LEU A 21 8.72 11.86 1.73
N THR A 22 9.47 11.34 0.78
CA THR A 22 9.02 10.98 -0.57
C THR A 22 9.65 9.66 -0.98
N GLY A 23 9.22 9.07 -2.08
CA GLY A 23 9.81 7.81 -2.54
C GLY A 23 9.05 7.17 -3.69
N THR A 24 9.40 5.91 -3.94
CA THR A 24 8.81 5.06 -4.99
C THR A 24 8.27 3.77 -4.40
N ASP A 25 7.05 3.41 -4.82
CA ASP A 25 6.47 2.10 -4.63
C ASP A 25 6.87 1.24 -5.84
N GLU A 26 7.65 0.19 -5.59
CA GLU A 26 8.41 -0.53 -6.61
C GLU A 26 8.00 -2.00 -6.77
N HIS A 27 7.07 -2.51 -5.98
CA HIS A 27 6.62 -3.90 -6.02
C HIS A 27 5.32 -4.08 -6.82
N GLY A 28 4.93 -5.35 -7.01
CA GLY A 28 3.66 -5.72 -7.62
C GLY A 28 3.77 -6.22 -9.05
N GLU A 29 2.66 -6.80 -9.52
CA GLU A 29 2.57 -7.42 -10.85
C GLU A 29 2.67 -6.39 -11.98
N LYS A 30 2.16 -5.18 -11.76
CA LYS A 30 2.20 -4.09 -12.73
C LYS A 30 3.63 -3.67 -13.07
N ILE A 31 4.49 -3.56 -12.05
CA ILE A 31 5.91 -3.21 -12.23
C ILE A 31 6.63 -4.34 -12.99
N LYS A 32 6.40 -5.61 -12.61
CA LYS A 32 6.98 -6.76 -13.30
C LYS A 32 6.62 -6.76 -14.78
N ARG A 33 5.35 -6.60 -15.12
CA ARG A 33 4.89 -6.54 -16.52
C ARG A 33 5.47 -5.37 -17.30
N ALA A 34 5.66 -4.22 -16.65
CA ALA A 34 6.27 -3.06 -17.29
C ALA A 34 7.76 -3.32 -17.63
N ALA A 35 8.51 -3.93 -16.70
CA ALA A 35 9.90 -4.32 -16.95
C ALA A 35 10.00 -5.37 -18.06
N ASP A 36 9.13 -6.39 -18.08
CA ASP A 36 9.08 -7.39 -19.14
C ASP A 36 8.78 -6.78 -20.51
N ALA A 37 7.90 -5.79 -20.58
CA ALA A 37 7.57 -5.08 -21.82
C ALA A 37 8.75 -4.23 -22.36
N GLU A 38 9.61 -3.75 -21.46
CA GLU A 38 10.86 -3.05 -21.81
C GLU A 38 12.05 -4.01 -22.00
N ASN A 39 11.85 -5.34 -21.87
CA ASN A 39 12.89 -6.39 -21.95
C ASN A 39 14.07 -6.13 -21.00
N THR A 40 13.80 -5.67 -19.79
CA THR A 40 14.81 -5.40 -18.75
C THR A 40 14.54 -6.19 -17.48
N SER A 41 15.54 -6.34 -16.62
CA SER A 41 15.31 -6.89 -15.29
C SER A 41 14.42 -5.95 -14.46
N VAL A 42 13.64 -6.51 -13.52
CA VAL A 42 12.76 -5.66 -12.69
C VAL A 42 13.60 -4.73 -11.82
N GLU A 43 14.74 -5.22 -11.32
CA GLU A 43 15.69 -4.45 -10.53
C GLU A 43 16.23 -3.24 -11.31
N ASP A 44 16.67 -3.45 -12.55
CA ASP A 44 17.18 -2.35 -13.40
C ASP A 44 16.05 -1.37 -13.73
N PHE A 45 14.86 -1.88 -14.06
CA PHE A 45 13.68 -1.06 -14.34
C PHE A 45 13.35 -0.13 -13.17
N VAL A 46 13.24 -0.64 -11.94
CA VAL A 46 12.90 0.20 -10.77
C VAL A 46 14.04 1.15 -10.41
N ASN A 47 15.31 0.76 -10.60
CA ASN A 47 16.47 1.62 -10.42
C ASN A 47 16.43 2.81 -11.38
N ASP A 48 16.16 2.57 -12.65
CA ASP A 48 16.02 3.62 -13.65
C ASP A 48 14.87 4.58 -13.31
N LYS A 49 13.68 4.03 -13.01
CA LYS A 49 12.53 4.87 -12.64
C LYS A 49 12.79 5.69 -11.39
N ALA A 50 13.36 5.11 -10.33
CA ALA A 50 13.73 5.85 -9.12
C ALA A 50 14.73 6.98 -9.42
N SER A 51 15.71 6.72 -10.32
CA SER A 51 16.68 7.73 -10.75
C SER A 51 16.02 8.88 -11.50
N VAL A 52 15.04 8.59 -12.36
CA VAL A 52 14.25 9.61 -13.07
C VAL A 52 13.52 10.52 -12.07
N PHE A 53 12.87 9.95 -11.04
CA PHE A 53 12.18 10.72 -10.01
C PHE A 53 13.17 11.58 -9.20
N LYS A 54 14.30 11.01 -8.74
CA LYS A 54 15.32 11.76 -8.00
C LYS A 54 15.86 12.92 -8.80
N ASN A 55 16.16 12.70 -10.10
CA ASN A 55 16.63 13.74 -11.00
C ASN A 55 15.58 14.84 -11.22
N LEU A 56 14.30 14.47 -11.34
CA LEU A 56 13.20 15.43 -11.45
C LEU A 56 13.05 16.26 -10.18
N TRP A 57 13.10 15.63 -8.99
CA TRP A 57 13.04 16.35 -7.71
C TRP A 57 14.21 17.31 -7.53
N SER A 58 15.42 16.90 -7.95
CA SER A 58 16.59 17.79 -7.96
C SER A 58 16.39 19.00 -8.88
N LYS A 59 15.87 18.80 -10.12
CA LYS A 59 15.59 19.89 -11.05
C LYS A 59 14.51 20.86 -10.56
N LEU A 60 13.56 20.37 -9.76
CA LEU A 60 12.49 21.16 -9.18
C LEU A 60 12.84 21.72 -7.80
N ASP A 61 14.06 21.48 -7.32
CA ASP A 61 14.54 21.89 -5.99
C ASP A 61 13.61 21.43 -4.85
N ILE A 62 13.07 20.20 -4.94
CA ILE A 62 12.21 19.62 -3.91
C ILE A 62 13.03 19.32 -2.66
N SER A 63 12.66 19.90 -1.53
CA SER A 63 13.39 19.88 -0.27
C SER A 63 13.03 18.67 0.63
N TYR A 64 12.91 17.47 0.06
CA TYR A 64 12.66 16.26 0.84
C TYR A 64 13.86 15.91 1.72
N ASP A 65 13.58 15.34 2.89
CA ASP A 65 14.61 14.90 3.84
C ASP A 65 15.06 13.47 3.54
N PHE A 66 14.14 12.62 3.10
CA PHE A 66 14.44 11.24 2.78
C PHE A 66 13.65 10.74 1.55
N PHE A 67 14.33 9.98 0.69
CA PHE A 67 13.73 9.31 -0.46
C PHE A 67 13.75 7.81 -0.22
N ILE A 68 12.62 7.26 0.22
CA ILE A 68 12.46 5.83 0.48
C ILE A 68 12.10 5.08 -0.80
N ARG A 69 12.61 3.87 -0.91
CA ARG A 69 12.21 2.89 -1.93
C ARG A 69 11.68 1.64 -1.23
N THR A 70 10.57 1.09 -1.68
CA THR A 70 10.04 -0.14 -1.06
C THR A 70 10.95 -1.35 -1.31
N THR A 71 11.94 -1.21 -2.21
CA THR A 71 13.02 -2.19 -2.45
C THR A 71 14.23 -2.02 -1.54
N ASP A 72 14.31 -0.98 -0.72
CA ASP A 72 15.39 -0.81 0.25
C ASP A 72 15.37 -1.94 1.31
N ASP A 73 16.55 -2.46 1.69
CA ASP A 73 16.65 -3.61 2.59
C ASP A 73 16.06 -3.33 3.97
N PHE A 74 16.31 -2.15 4.54
CA PHE A 74 15.73 -1.77 5.84
C PHE A 74 14.19 -1.74 5.80
N HIS A 75 13.59 -1.34 4.67
CA HIS A 75 12.13 -1.37 4.52
C HIS A 75 11.61 -2.82 4.46
N LYS A 76 12.26 -3.69 3.67
CA LYS A 76 11.90 -5.12 3.60
C LYS A 76 12.01 -5.80 4.96
N GLU A 77 13.04 -5.48 5.74
CA GLU A 77 13.24 -5.99 7.11
C GLU A 77 12.11 -5.51 8.02
N ALA A 78 11.80 -4.21 8.02
CA ALA A 78 10.71 -3.65 8.83
C ALA A 78 9.35 -4.28 8.49
N VAL A 79 9.03 -4.44 7.20
CA VAL A 79 7.81 -5.14 6.75
C VAL A 79 7.79 -6.58 7.27
N GLY A 80 8.91 -7.29 7.17
CA GLY A 80 9.04 -8.65 7.68
C GLY A 80 8.80 -8.77 9.18
N GLU A 81 9.32 -7.84 9.97
CA GLU A 81 9.14 -7.80 11.44
C GLU A 81 7.69 -7.47 11.83
N VAL A 82 7.05 -6.52 11.14
CA VAL A 82 5.63 -6.20 11.37
C VAL A 82 4.76 -7.43 11.09
N ILE A 83 4.97 -8.12 9.98
CA ILE A 83 4.21 -9.31 9.62
C ILE A 83 4.40 -10.43 10.65
N LYS A 84 5.65 -10.71 11.07
CA LYS A 84 5.94 -11.70 12.13
C LYS A 84 5.22 -11.35 13.43
N THR A 85 5.31 -10.09 13.85
CA THR A 85 4.66 -9.61 15.08
C THR A 85 3.14 -9.81 15.03
N LEU A 86 2.50 -9.49 13.90
CA LEU A 86 1.06 -9.67 13.72
C LEU A 86 0.67 -11.15 13.64
N PHE A 87 1.52 -11.97 13.02
CA PHE A 87 1.31 -13.42 12.97
C PHE A 87 1.38 -14.05 14.35
N ASP A 88 2.39 -13.72 15.15
CA ASP A 88 2.55 -14.22 16.53
C ASP A 88 1.40 -13.79 17.45
N LYS A 89 0.80 -12.63 17.19
CA LYS A 89 -0.43 -12.17 17.89
C LYS A 89 -1.71 -12.87 17.42
N GLY A 90 -1.64 -13.73 16.39
CA GLY A 90 -2.80 -14.38 15.78
C GLY A 90 -3.67 -13.44 14.95
N ASP A 91 -3.13 -12.29 14.55
CA ASP A 91 -3.83 -11.30 13.72
C ASP A 91 -3.65 -11.57 12.21
N ILE A 92 -2.83 -12.54 11.86
CA ILE A 92 -2.68 -13.02 10.49
C ILE A 92 -3.08 -14.51 10.43
N TYR A 93 -3.84 -14.89 9.42
CA TYR A 93 -4.26 -16.27 9.19
C TYR A 93 -4.28 -16.59 7.69
N LYS A 94 -4.22 -17.88 7.33
CA LYS A 94 -4.31 -18.36 5.95
C LYS A 94 -5.73 -18.83 5.65
N ALA A 95 -6.27 -18.40 4.51
CA ALA A 95 -7.59 -18.83 4.04
C ALA A 95 -7.65 -18.86 2.51
N LYS A 96 -8.64 -19.59 1.99
CA LYS A 96 -8.98 -19.53 0.57
C LYS A 96 -9.69 -18.20 0.30
N TYR A 97 -9.20 -17.50 -0.70
CA TYR A 97 -9.84 -16.32 -1.26
C TYR A 97 -10.51 -16.67 -2.58
N ARG A 98 -11.75 -16.27 -2.72
CA ARG A 98 -12.48 -16.24 -3.98
C ARG A 98 -12.97 -14.82 -4.21
N GLY A 99 -12.63 -14.23 -5.33
CA GLY A 99 -13.06 -12.86 -5.67
C GLY A 99 -12.61 -12.47 -7.07
N PHE A 100 -12.88 -11.22 -7.41
CA PHE A 100 -12.56 -10.66 -8.71
C PHE A 100 -11.38 -9.69 -8.57
N TYR A 101 -10.34 -9.90 -9.36
CA TYR A 101 -9.14 -9.09 -9.32
C TYR A 101 -9.04 -8.19 -10.55
N CYS A 102 -8.82 -6.91 -10.31
CA CYS A 102 -8.48 -5.96 -11.35
C CYS A 102 -6.98 -5.75 -11.39
N MET A 103 -6.30 -6.27 -12.41
CA MET A 103 -4.86 -6.16 -12.54
C MET A 103 -4.37 -4.70 -12.65
N PRO A 104 -4.98 -3.80 -13.46
CA PRO A 104 -4.51 -2.41 -13.56
C PRO A 104 -4.63 -1.61 -12.27
N CYS A 105 -5.60 -1.95 -11.39
CA CYS A 105 -5.79 -1.29 -10.09
C CYS A 105 -5.13 -2.05 -8.94
N GLU A 106 -4.65 -3.27 -9.21
CA GLU A 106 -4.13 -4.20 -8.20
C GLU A 106 -5.08 -4.39 -7.01
N SER A 107 -6.39 -4.42 -7.30
CA SER A 107 -7.46 -4.42 -6.28
C SER A 107 -8.40 -5.59 -6.45
N PHE A 108 -8.90 -6.08 -5.31
CA PHE A 108 -9.92 -7.12 -5.26
C PHE A 108 -11.31 -6.53 -5.07
N TRP A 109 -12.29 -7.23 -5.63
CA TRP A 109 -13.69 -6.85 -5.58
C TRP A 109 -14.57 -8.06 -5.31
N THR A 110 -15.68 -7.84 -4.65
CA THR A 110 -16.72 -8.86 -4.50
C THR A 110 -17.55 -8.96 -5.78
N GLU A 111 -18.26 -10.08 -5.95
CA GLU A 111 -19.16 -10.29 -7.08
C GLU A 111 -20.21 -9.18 -7.18
N ALA A 112 -20.84 -8.82 -6.06
CA ALA A 112 -21.83 -7.75 -6.00
C ALA A 112 -21.28 -6.39 -6.48
N GLN A 113 -20.04 -6.04 -6.08
CA GLN A 113 -19.39 -4.80 -6.52
C GLN A 113 -19.10 -4.79 -8.03
N ILE A 114 -18.76 -5.95 -8.59
CA ILE A 114 -18.49 -6.09 -10.03
C ILE A 114 -19.80 -6.03 -10.83
N GLU A 115 -20.86 -6.68 -10.36
CA GLU A 115 -22.18 -6.64 -11.00
C GLU A 115 -22.75 -5.21 -11.01
N GLU A 116 -22.72 -4.51 -9.87
CA GLU A 116 -23.18 -3.13 -9.75
C GLU A 116 -22.39 -2.18 -10.66
N ALA A 117 -21.07 -2.36 -10.75
CA ALA A 117 -20.21 -1.45 -11.50
C ALA A 117 -20.08 -1.79 -13.00
N GLY A 118 -20.50 -2.99 -13.42
CA GLY A 118 -20.31 -3.51 -14.78
C GLY A 118 -18.82 -3.76 -15.12
N GLY A 119 -18.00 -4.10 -14.13
CA GLY A 119 -16.55 -4.27 -14.20
C GLY A 119 -15.86 -3.72 -12.96
N CYS A 120 -14.56 -3.42 -13.04
CA CYS A 120 -13.84 -2.85 -11.91
C CYS A 120 -14.47 -1.51 -11.46
N PRO A 121 -14.89 -1.35 -10.19
CA PRO A 121 -15.47 -0.11 -9.68
C PRO A 121 -14.61 1.13 -9.91
N LEU A 122 -13.28 1.00 -9.88
CA LEU A 122 -12.34 2.12 -10.04
C LEU A 122 -12.08 2.50 -11.49
N CYS A 123 -11.74 1.53 -12.35
CA CYS A 123 -11.28 1.82 -13.72
C CYS A 123 -12.23 1.29 -14.81
N LYS A 124 -13.32 0.63 -14.45
CA LYS A 124 -14.34 0.05 -15.36
C LYS A 124 -13.84 -1.02 -16.32
N ARG A 125 -12.59 -1.48 -16.18
CA ARG A 125 -12.01 -2.55 -17.00
C ARG A 125 -12.49 -3.92 -16.53
N GLY A 126 -12.28 -4.93 -17.37
CA GLY A 126 -12.55 -6.32 -17.01
C GLY A 126 -11.75 -6.77 -15.80
N VAL A 127 -12.30 -7.74 -15.08
CA VAL A 127 -11.70 -8.37 -13.89
C VAL A 127 -11.59 -9.88 -14.13
N GLU A 128 -10.66 -10.52 -13.43
CA GLU A 128 -10.45 -11.97 -13.48
C GLU A 128 -10.97 -12.60 -12.18
N GLU A 129 -11.77 -13.67 -12.28
CA GLU A 129 -12.14 -14.47 -11.11
C GLU A 129 -10.92 -15.24 -10.62
N ILE A 130 -10.67 -15.20 -9.32
CA ILE A 130 -9.52 -15.84 -8.68
C ILE A 130 -9.97 -16.69 -7.52
N VAL A 131 -9.44 -17.91 -7.47
CA VAL A 131 -9.55 -18.81 -6.31
C VAL A 131 -8.15 -19.24 -5.93
N GLU A 132 -7.65 -18.73 -4.82
CA GLU A 132 -6.29 -19.00 -4.35
C GLU A 132 -6.19 -18.96 -2.82
N ASP A 133 -5.19 -19.65 -2.25
CA ASP A 133 -4.87 -19.49 -0.84
C ASP A 133 -4.09 -18.18 -0.64
N ASN A 134 -4.44 -17.42 0.41
CA ASN A 134 -3.75 -16.19 0.77
C ASN A 134 -3.69 -16.01 2.29
N TYR A 135 -2.80 -15.11 2.73
CA TYR A 135 -2.76 -14.64 4.11
C TYR A 135 -3.59 -13.39 4.27
N PHE A 136 -4.34 -13.33 5.38
CA PHE A 136 -5.26 -12.23 5.72
C PHE A 136 -4.86 -11.61 7.04
N PHE A 137 -4.91 -10.29 7.10
CA PHE A 137 -4.84 -9.52 8.34
C PHE A 137 -6.24 -9.28 8.89
N ARG A 138 -6.46 -9.58 10.17
CA ARG A 138 -7.74 -9.41 10.87
C ARG A 138 -8.08 -7.93 11.11
N LEU A 139 -8.28 -7.18 10.05
CA LEU A 139 -8.60 -5.75 10.14
C LEU A 139 -9.96 -5.54 10.85
N SER A 140 -10.91 -6.46 10.65
CA SER A 140 -12.22 -6.44 11.32
C SER A 140 -12.12 -6.41 12.86
N LYS A 141 -11.12 -7.08 13.43
CA LYS A 141 -10.84 -7.07 14.88
C LYS A 141 -10.58 -5.67 15.43
N TYR A 142 -10.04 -4.78 14.62
CA TYR A 142 -9.63 -3.44 15.02
C TYR A 142 -10.68 -2.36 14.77
N GLU A 143 -11.82 -2.68 14.16
CA GLU A 143 -12.88 -1.72 13.84
C GLU A 143 -13.36 -0.94 15.05
N GLY A 144 -13.72 -1.62 16.13
CA GLY A 144 -14.21 -0.98 17.37
C GLY A 144 -13.16 -0.04 17.98
N TRP A 145 -11.91 -0.49 18.04
CA TRP A 145 -10.80 0.34 18.50
C TRP A 145 -10.61 1.59 17.62
N LEU A 146 -10.60 1.42 16.30
CA LEU A 146 -10.42 2.52 15.37
C LEU A 146 -11.53 3.57 15.49
N ARG A 147 -12.78 3.14 15.56
CA ARG A 147 -13.92 4.03 15.76
C ARG A 147 -13.80 4.86 17.05
N ASN A 148 -13.44 4.22 18.17
CA ASN A 148 -13.26 4.92 19.43
C ASN A 148 -12.09 5.89 19.38
N TYR A 149 -10.95 5.46 18.83
CA TYR A 149 -9.77 6.31 18.68
C TYR A 149 -10.06 7.58 17.87
N LEU A 150 -10.78 7.46 16.75
CA LEU A 150 -11.14 8.61 15.92
C LEU A 150 -12.15 9.54 16.59
N LYS A 151 -13.09 9.01 17.39
CA LYS A 151 -14.03 9.83 18.17
C LYS A 151 -13.32 10.62 19.26
N GLU A 152 -12.37 10.00 19.95
CA GLU A 152 -11.58 10.66 20.99
C GLU A 152 -10.57 11.67 20.45
N ARG A 153 -10.15 11.48 19.21
CA ARG A 153 -9.14 12.31 18.52
C ARG A 153 -9.63 12.83 17.16
N PRO A 154 -10.62 13.73 17.16
CA PRO A 154 -11.25 14.19 15.91
C PRO A 154 -10.29 14.97 14.99
N ASP A 155 -9.16 15.45 15.54
CA ASP A 155 -8.10 16.14 14.79
C ASP A 155 -7.05 15.20 14.18
N PHE A 156 -7.16 13.88 14.40
CA PHE A 156 -6.25 12.89 13.84
C PHE A 156 -6.34 12.86 12.31
N ILE A 157 -7.53 13.05 11.77
CA ILE A 157 -7.75 13.16 10.32
C ILE A 157 -8.12 14.59 9.97
N ARG A 158 -7.32 15.22 9.11
CA ARG A 158 -7.53 16.60 8.65
C ARG A 158 -7.56 16.69 7.13
N PRO A 159 -8.29 17.63 6.53
CA PRO A 159 -9.25 18.54 7.16
C PRO A 159 -10.54 17.81 7.61
N ARG A 160 -11.41 18.50 8.33
CA ARG A 160 -12.66 17.93 8.91
C ARG A 160 -13.53 17.18 7.91
N ILE A 161 -13.55 17.62 6.65
CA ILE A 161 -14.30 16.93 5.60
C ILE A 161 -13.80 15.47 5.41
N ARG A 162 -12.48 15.23 5.48
CA ARG A 162 -11.89 13.89 5.37
C ARG A 162 -12.19 13.03 6.59
N TYR A 163 -12.19 13.63 7.78
CA TYR A 163 -12.67 12.94 8.98
C TYR A 163 -14.11 12.46 8.82
N ASN A 164 -15.01 13.33 8.33
CA ASN A 164 -16.41 12.98 8.13
C ASN A 164 -16.59 11.88 7.08
N GLU A 165 -15.79 11.88 6.01
CA GLU A 165 -15.80 10.82 4.99
C GLU A 165 -15.39 9.47 5.60
N VAL A 166 -14.32 9.44 6.39
CA VAL A 166 -13.84 8.21 7.05
C VAL A 166 -14.86 7.70 8.07
N MET A 167 -15.41 8.60 8.89
CA MET A 167 -16.44 8.22 9.86
C MET A 167 -17.70 7.72 9.16
N GLY A 168 -18.15 8.40 8.11
CA GLY A 168 -19.28 7.96 7.30
C GLY A 168 -19.04 6.59 6.63
N PHE A 169 -17.84 6.34 6.16
CA PHE A 169 -17.47 5.02 5.64
C PHE A 169 -17.59 3.95 6.74
N LEU A 170 -16.99 4.19 7.91
CA LEU A 170 -17.06 3.26 9.03
C LEU A 170 -18.49 3.05 9.54
N ASP A 171 -19.36 4.07 9.51
CA ASP A 171 -20.74 3.97 9.98
C ASP A 171 -21.64 3.16 9.03
N ASN A 172 -21.32 3.16 7.74
CA ASN A 172 -22.13 2.49 6.71
C ASN A 172 -21.52 1.15 6.24
N ASN A 173 -20.32 0.80 6.66
CA ASN A 173 -19.65 -0.42 6.24
C ASN A 173 -19.04 -1.15 7.44
N VAL A 174 -18.98 -2.47 7.34
CA VAL A 174 -18.21 -3.32 8.25
C VAL A 174 -16.80 -3.48 7.67
N LEU A 175 -15.78 -3.35 8.50
CA LEU A 175 -14.41 -3.60 8.05
C LEU A 175 -14.21 -5.10 7.85
N GLU A 176 -13.85 -5.48 6.64
CA GLU A 176 -13.47 -6.85 6.31
C GLU A 176 -11.97 -7.08 6.54
N ASP A 177 -11.59 -8.35 6.71
CA ASP A 177 -10.19 -8.72 6.83
C ASP A 177 -9.45 -8.49 5.52
N LEU A 178 -8.24 -7.97 5.61
CA LEU A 178 -7.45 -7.54 4.45
C LEU A 178 -6.55 -8.66 3.95
N CYS A 179 -6.67 -9.01 2.68
CA CYS A 179 -5.74 -9.93 2.02
C CYS A 179 -4.37 -9.27 1.83
N ILE A 180 -3.33 -9.79 2.49
CA ILE A 180 -1.99 -9.18 2.57
C ILE A 180 -0.89 -9.97 1.85
N SER A 181 -1.23 -11.01 1.11
CA SER A 181 -0.25 -11.80 0.35
C SER A 181 -0.70 -12.10 -1.07
N ARG A 182 0.24 -12.55 -1.89
CA ARG A 182 0.01 -13.09 -3.24
C ARG A 182 0.88 -14.33 -3.46
N PRO A 183 0.37 -15.39 -4.07
CA PRO A 183 1.18 -16.54 -4.46
C PRO A 183 2.29 -16.10 -5.45
N LYS A 184 3.53 -16.54 -5.24
CA LYS A 184 4.67 -16.23 -6.12
C LYS A 184 4.49 -16.68 -7.56
N LYS A 185 3.76 -17.78 -7.77
CA LYS A 185 3.43 -18.26 -9.12
C LYS A 185 2.64 -17.25 -9.94
N ARG A 186 1.95 -16.32 -9.26
CA ARG A 186 1.17 -15.24 -9.88
C ARG A 186 1.94 -13.92 -9.88
N VAL A 187 2.46 -13.51 -8.73
CA VAL A 187 3.22 -12.27 -8.57
C VAL A 187 4.62 -12.64 -8.06
N SER A 188 5.60 -12.65 -8.96
CA SER A 188 6.98 -13.06 -8.64
C SER A 188 7.82 -11.92 -8.05
N TRP A 189 7.37 -10.68 -8.15
CA TRP A 189 8.08 -9.48 -7.70
C TRP A 189 7.39 -8.83 -6.50
N GLY A 190 8.03 -8.90 -5.34
CA GLY A 190 7.55 -8.37 -4.07
C GLY A 190 8.39 -8.87 -2.90
N ILE A 191 8.13 -8.35 -1.71
CA ILE A 191 8.78 -8.79 -0.47
C ILE A 191 8.36 -10.24 -0.19
N ASN A 192 9.32 -11.11 0.09
CA ASN A 192 9.02 -12.49 0.48
C ASN A 192 8.19 -12.54 1.76
N PHE A 193 7.12 -13.34 1.76
CA PHE A 193 6.31 -13.50 2.97
C PHE A 193 7.11 -14.28 4.02
N PRO A 194 7.34 -13.75 5.24
CA PRO A 194 8.34 -14.30 6.17
C PRO A 194 8.09 -15.75 6.59
N MET A 195 6.83 -16.19 6.69
CA MET A 195 6.46 -17.53 7.16
C MET A 195 6.22 -18.54 6.02
N ASP A 196 6.13 -18.09 4.77
CA ASP A 196 5.84 -18.98 3.64
C ASP A 196 6.49 -18.44 2.35
N SER A 197 7.59 -19.05 1.96
CA SER A 197 8.36 -18.63 0.78
C SER A 197 7.63 -18.76 -0.55
N ASN A 198 6.45 -19.39 -0.59
CA ASN A 198 5.60 -19.48 -1.77
C ASN A 198 4.76 -18.23 -2.00
N PHE A 199 4.83 -17.25 -1.10
CA PHE A 199 4.07 -16.01 -1.17
C PHE A 199 4.98 -14.79 -1.14
N VAL A 200 4.47 -13.69 -1.68
CA VAL A 200 4.99 -12.33 -1.50
C VAL A 200 3.98 -11.49 -0.76
N VAL A 201 4.45 -10.44 -0.10
CA VAL A 201 3.60 -9.43 0.54
C VAL A 201 2.83 -8.66 -0.53
N TYR A 202 1.57 -8.37 -0.25
CA TYR A 202 0.74 -7.55 -1.13
C TYR A 202 1.22 -6.10 -1.15
N VAL A 203 1.38 -5.55 -2.34
CA VAL A 203 2.00 -4.23 -2.56
C VAL A 203 1.40 -3.10 -1.72
N TRP A 204 0.09 -3.04 -1.57
CA TRP A 204 -0.54 -2.00 -0.73
C TRP A 204 -0.23 -2.14 0.76
N PHE A 205 -0.02 -3.39 1.24
CA PHE A 205 0.36 -3.61 2.63
C PHE A 205 1.81 -3.19 2.87
N ASP A 206 2.72 -3.57 1.97
CA ASP A 206 4.12 -3.19 2.06
C ASP A 206 4.31 -1.66 1.89
N ALA A 207 3.72 -1.08 0.84
CA ALA A 207 3.85 0.34 0.54
C ALA A 207 3.39 1.25 1.69
N LEU A 208 2.30 0.91 2.38
CA LEU A 208 1.81 1.71 3.50
C LEU A 208 2.72 1.66 4.73
N LEU A 209 3.56 0.63 4.87
CA LEU A 209 4.52 0.52 5.97
C LEU A 209 5.73 1.45 5.81
N ASN A 210 5.91 2.10 4.66
CA ASN A 210 6.99 3.07 4.48
C ASN A 210 6.93 4.24 5.48
N TYR A 211 5.73 4.62 5.94
CA TYR A 211 5.55 5.66 6.96
C TYR A 211 6.05 5.26 8.36
N ILE A 212 6.32 3.98 8.58
CA ILE A 212 6.84 3.44 9.84
C ILE A 212 8.33 3.10 9.71
N SER A 213 8.76 2.65 8.52
CA SER A 213 10.12 2.19 8.29
C SER A 213 11.11 3.31 7.95
N ALA A 214 10.63 4.50 7.56
CA ALA A 214 11.46 5.65 7.19
C ALA A 214 12.06 6.40 8.37
#